data_dd23e8cb756e424cd48dff82990c3b52
#
_entry.id   dd23e8cb756e424cd48dff82990c3b52
#
_cell.length_a   1.000
_cell.length_b   1.000
_cell.length_c   1.000
_cell.angle_alpha   90.00
_cell.angle_beta   90.00
_cell.angle_gamma   90.00
#
_symmetry.space_group_name_H-M   'P 1'
#
loop_
_entity.id
_entity.type
_entity.pdbx_description
1 polymer ?
#
loop_
_entity_poly.entity_id
_entity_poly.type
_entity_poly.pdbx_seq_one_letter_code
_entity_poly.pdbx_strand_id
1 'polypeptide(L)'
;MALATSPLRTALYTAEAHVTGGRAQGHGRSSDGTLEVDLRVPVELGGEGGGTNPEELFAVGYAACFESALGVVARRRRLETGDVAIESKVTLSPN
;
A
#
# COMPACT_ATOMS: atom_id res chain seq x y z
N MET A 1 -5.62 5.00 -6.05
CA MET A 1 -5.86 5.48 -4.68
C MET A 1 -5.64 6.97 -4.61
N ALA A 2 -6.63 7.69 -4.18
CA ALA A 2 -6.53 9.13 -4.03
C ALA A 2 -5.81 9.43 -2.72
N LEU A 3 -4.65 10.02 -2.81
CA LEU A 3 -3.85 10.38 -1.66
C LEU A 3 -3.89 11.87 -1.37
N ALA A 4 -4.40 12.63 -2.33
CA ALA A 4 -4.51 14.08 -2.16
C ALA A 4 -5.75 14.41 -1.37
N THR A 5 -5.63 15.30 -0.41
CA THR A 5 -6.76 15.83 0.32
C THR A 5 -7.19 17.15 -0.31
N SER A 6 -8.49 17.40 -0.33
CA SER A 6 -9.01 18.68 -0.75
C SER A 6 -8.71 19.74 0.31
N PRO A 7 -8.24 20.92 -0.05
CA PRO A 7 -8.03 21.98 0.93
C PRO A 7 -9.34 22.49 1.54
N LEU A 8 -10.49 22.13 0.96
CA LEU A 8 -11.79 22.52 1.47
C LEU A 8 -12.38 21.52 2.46
N ARG A 9 -11.66 20.43 2.74
CA ARG A 9 -12.14 19.39 3.65
C ARG A 9 -11.18 19.20 4.80
N THR A 10 -11.71 18.96 5.97
CA THR A 10 -10.92 18.59 7.12
C THR A 10 -10.39 17.18 6.92
N ALA A 11 -9.09 17.01 7.11
CA ALA A 11 -8.49 15.70 7.05
C ALA A 11 -8.93 14.88 8.26
N LEU A 12 -9.32 13.62 8.02
CA LEU A 12 -9.69 12.70 9.09
C LEU A 12 -8.47 11.96 9.63
N TYR A 13 -7.47 11.78 8.79
CA TYR A 13 -6.29 11.02 9.17
C TYR A 13 -5.18 11.30 8.17
N THR A 14 -3.97 11.44 8.67
CA THR A 14 -2.78 11.60 7.83
C THR A 14 -1.73 10.61 8.29
N ALA A 15 -1.32 9.74 7.37
CA ALA A 15 -0.19 8.85 7.62
C ALA A 15 1.08 9.51 7.11
N GLU A 16 2.15 9.42 7.89
CA GLU A 16 3.44 9.98 7.53
C GLU A 16 4.51 8.93 7.69
N ALA A 17 5.53 9.00 6.86
CA ALA A 17 6.66 8.08 6.94
C ALA A 17 7.94 8.81 6.56
N HIS A 18 9.04 8.29 7.07
CA HIS A 18 10.39 8.76 6.75
C HIS A 18 11.12 7.62 6.05
N VAL A 19 11.73 7.91 4.91
CA VAL A 19 12.42 6.90 4.10
C VAL A 19 13.77 7.45 3.68
N THR A 20 14.78 6.60 3.78
CA THR A 20 16.11 6.88 3.26
C THR A 20 16.56 5.71 2.41
N GLY A 21 17.54 5.92 1.53
CA GLY A 21 18.17 4.85 0.76
C GLY A 21 17.44 4.36 -0.47
N GLY A 22 16.25 4.88 -0.74
CA GLY A 22 15.49 4.52 -1.95
C GLY A 22 15.05 3.06 -1.97
N ARG A 23 14.86 2.53 -3.20
CA ARG A 23 14.35 1.16 -3.34
C ARG A 23 15.42 0.08 -3.20
N ALA A 24 16.69 0.45 -3.29
CA ALA A 24 17.77 -0.54 -3.33
C ALA A 24 18.38 -0.83 -1.97
N GLN A 25 18.50 0.19 -1.14
CA GLN A 25 19.10 0.08 0.19
C GLN A 25 18.29 0.91 1.17
N GLY A 26 16.99 0.84 1.02
CA GLY A 26 16.10 1.72 1.75
C GLY A 26 15.69 1.20 3.10
N HIS A 27 15.28 2.15 3.92
CA HIS A 27 14.63 1.87 5.19
C HIS A 27 13.51 2.88 5.36
N GLY A 28 12.31 2.39 5.63
CA GLY A 28 11.14 3.23 5.82
C GLY A 28 10.49 2.95 7.15
N ARG A 29 9.97 4.00 7.75
CA ARG A 29 9.29 3.88 9.04
C ARG A 29 8.17 4.89 9.10
N SER A 30 6.97 4.42 9.47
CA SER A 30 5.86 5.34 9.72
C SER A 30 6.11 6.13 11.01
N SER A 31 5.49 7.31 11.11
CA SER A 31 5.72 8.21 12.25
C SER A 31 5.33 7.57 13.58
N ASP A 32 4.34 6.67 13.58
CA ASP A 32 3.92 5.97 14.78
C ASP A 32 4.70 4.67 15.05
N GLY A 33 5.62 4.32 14.15
CA GLY A 33 6.43 3.11 14.28
C GLY A 33 5.72 1.80 13.98
N THR A 34 4.44 1.86 13.60
CA THR A 34 3.68 0.65 13.32
C THR A 34 4.19 -0.09 12.10
N LEU A 35 4.60 0.67 11.07
CA LEU A 35 5.18 0.11 9.86
C LEU A 35 6.66 0.46 9.82
N GLU A 36 7.50 -0.55 9.73
CA GLU A 36 8.93 -0.37 9.56
C GLU A 36 9.44 -1.45 8.62
N VAL A 37 10.12 -1.07 7.54
CA VAL A 37 10.50 -2.00 6.49
C VAL A 37 11.87 -1.65 5.92
N ASP A 38 12.56 -2.68 5.47
CA ASP A 38 13.73 -2.53 4.63
C ASP A 38 13.31 -2.70 3.17
N LEU A 39 13.79 -1.79 2.32
CA LEU A 39 13.48 -1.79 0.91
C LEU A 39 14.67 -2.32 0.13
N ARG A 40 14.43 -3.33 -0.70
CA ARG A 40 15.47 -3.98 -1.49
C ARG A 40 14.94 -4.29 -2.87
N VAL A 41 15.84 -4.25 -3.86
CA VAL A 41 15.50 -4.66 -5.21
C VAL A 41 15.32 -6.17 -5.21
N PRO A 42 14.20 -6.69 -5.73
CA PRO A 42 13.98 -8.13 -5.75
C PRO A 42 14.95 -8.85 -6.66
N VAL A 43 15.14 -10.13 -6.38
CA VAL A 43 16.06 -10.97 -7.15
C VAL A 43 15.68 -11.00 -8.62
N GLU A 44 14.41 -10.97 -8.94
CA GLU A 44 13.89 -10.99 -10.32
C GLU A 44 14.35 -9.77 -11.12
N LEU A 45 14.71 -8.67 -10.46
CA LEU A 45 15.25 -7.48 -11.12
C LEU A 45 16.77 -7.37 -10.96
N GLY A 46 17.42 -8.44 -10.54
CA GLY A 46 18.86 -8.46 -10.36
C GLY A 46 19.34 -7.96 -9.01
N GLY A 47 18.43 -7.80 -8.06
CA GLY A 47 18.79 -7.35 -6.73
C GLY A 47 19.14 -8.48 -5.79
N GLU A 48 19.43 -8.13 -4.56
CA GLU A 48 19.79 -9.10 -3.54
C GLU A 48 18.58 -9.67 -2.79
N GLY A 49 17.42 -9.01 -2.88
CA GLY A 49 16.27 -9.39 -2.11
C GLY A 49 16.48 -9.11 -0.62
N GLY A 50 15.73 -9.80 0.20
CA GLY A 50 15.88 -9.68 1.66
C GLY A 50 15.09 -8.55 2.29
N GLY A 51 14.26 -7.86 1.51
CA GLY A 51 13.39 -6.81 1.99
C GLY A 51 12.13 -6.73 1.15
N THR A 52 11.32 -5.74 1.40
CA THR A 52 10.16 -5.46 0.56
C THR A 52 10.52 -4.43 -0.50
N ASN A 53 9.51 -3.99 -1.25
CA ASN A 53 9.69 -2.99 -2.29
C ASN A 53 8.42 -2.13 -2.40
N PRO A 54 8.51 -0.98 -3.07
CA PRO A 54 7.34 -0.10 -3.17
C PRO A 54 6.13 -0.77 -3.83
N GLU A 55 6.36 -1.66 -4.79
CA GLU A 55 5.29 -2.34 -5.50
C GLU A 55 4.50 -3.27 -4.58
N GLU A 56 5.19 -4.01 -3.70
CA GLU A 56 4.52 -4.85 -2.71
C GLU A 56 3.71 -4.03 -1.71
N LEU A 57 4.28 -2.94 -1.22
CA LEU A 57 3.59 -2.07 -0.28
C LEU A 57 2.34 -1.47 -0.89
N PHE A 58 2.44 -1.03 -2.15
CA PHE A 58 1.30 -0.48 -2.87
C PHE A 58 0.22 -1.54 -3.11
N ALA A 59 0.63 -2.75 -3.49
CA ALA A 59 -0.31 -3.85 -3.75
C ALA A 59 -1.13 -4.18 -2.51
N VAL A 60 -0.50 -4.27 -1.35
CA VAL A 60 -1.19 -4.55 -0.09
C VAL A 60 -2.14 -3.40 0.26
N GLY A 61 -1.66 -2.17 0.22
CA GLY A 61 -2.46 -1.01 0.59
C GLY A 61 -3.66 -0.81 -0.32
N TYR A 62 -3.44 -0.93 -1.62
CA TYR A 62 -4.51 -0.78 -2.60
C TYR A 62 -5.57 -1.86 -2.43
N ALA A 63 -5.15 -3.12 -2.26
CA ALA A 63 -6.09 -4.22 -2.09
C ALA A 63 -6.94 -4.04 -0.82
N ALA A 64 -6.33 -3.59 0.26
CA ALA A 64 -7.06 -3.33 1.51
C ALA A 64 -8.13 -2.25 1.32
N CYS A 65 -7.78 -1.15 0.65
CA CYS A 65 -8.75 -0.08 0.35
C CYS A 65 -9.89 -0.58 -0.52
N PHE A 66 -9.57 -1.38 -1.54
CA PHE A 66 -10.57 -1.91 -2.45
C PHE A 66 -11.54 -2.84 -1.72
N GLU A 67 -11.02 -3.73 -0.89
CA GLU A 67 -11.85 -4.64 -0.10
C GLU A 67 -12.79 -3.88 0.82
N SER A 68 -12.29 -2.85 1.48
CA SER A 68 -13.11 -2.01 2.36
C SER A 68 -14.22 -1.31 1.60
N ALA A 69 -13.93 -0.80 0.40
CA ALA A 69 -14.93 -0.15 -0.44
C ALA A 69 -16.02 -1.13 -0.86
N LEU A 70 -15.65 -2.36 -1.22
CA LEU A 70 -16.63 -3.40 -1.53
C LEU A 70 -17.55 -3.68 -0.34
N GLY A 71 -16.98 -3.74 0.87
CA GLY A 71 -17.77 -3.96 2.07
C GLY A 71 -18.80 -2.85 2.31
N VAL A 72 -18.42 -1.59 2.06
CA VAL A 72 -19.35 -0.48 2.18
C VAL A 72 -20.49 -0.60 1.17
N VAL A 73 -20.18 -0.89 -0.09
CA VAL A 73 -21.20 -1.04 -1.13
C VAL A 73 -22.13 -2.19 -0.81
N ALA A 74 -21.58 -3.32 -0.36
CA ALA A 74 -22.38 -4.48 -0.01
C ALA A 74 -23.35 -4.17 1.12
N ARG A 75 -22.89 -3.47 2.17
CA ARG A 75 -23.76 -3.08 3.29
C ARG A 75 -24.89 -2.15 2.85
N ARG A 76 -24.58 -1.19 1.98
CA ARG A 76 -25.59 -0.26 1.48
C ARG A 76 -26.66 -0.96 0.65
N ARG A 77 -26.29 -2.03 -0.04
CA ARG A 77 -27.21 -2.83 -0.86
C ARG A 77 -27.77 -4.03 -0.13
N ARG A 78 -27.44 -4.18 1.15
CA ARG A 78 -27.89 -5.30 1.98
C ARG A 78 -27.52 -6.65 1.39
N LEU A 79 -26.29 -6.72 0.84
CA LEU A 79 -25.75 -7.97 0.32
C LEU A 79 -24.78 -8.54 1.33
N GLU A 80 -24.80 -9.86 1.46
CA GLU A 80 -23.81 -10.57 2.24
C GLU A 80 -22.71 -11.05 1.32
N THR A 81 -21.47 -10.73 1.66
CA THR A 81 -20.33 -11.14 0.85
C THR A 81 -19.55 -12.28 1.48
N GLY A 82 -19.81 -12.58 2.78
CA GLY A 82 -18.97 -13.52 3.50
C GLY A 82 -17.54 -13.01 3.62
N ASP A 83 -16.61 -13.95 3.70
CA ASP A 83 -15.20 -13.61 3.73
C ASP A 83 -14.73 -13.29 2.32
N VAL A 84 -14.15 -12.11 2.14
CA VAL A 84 -13.67 -11.63 0.85
C VAL A 84 -12.15 -11.52 0.91
N ALA A 85 -11.51 -12.00 -0.14
CA ALA A 85 -10.08 -11.83 -0.33
C ALA A 85 -9.85 -11.12 -1.65
N ILE A 86 -8.87 -10.22 -1.66
CA ILE A 86 -8.49 -9.49 -2.87
C ILE A 86 -7.06 -9.87 -3.21
N GLU A 87 -6.87 -10.28 -4.46
CA GLU A 87 -5.53 -10.47 -4.99
C GLU A 87 -5.18 -9.27 -5.85
N SER A 88 -4.01 -8.72 -5.63
CA SER A 88 -3.58 -7.49 -6.27
C SER A 88 -2.23 -7.72 -6.93
N LYS A 89 -2.07 -7.19 -8.14
CA LYS A 89 -0.82 -7.28 -8.88
C LYS A 89 -0.40 -5.88 -9.29
N VAL A 90 0.84 -5.56 -8.99
CA VAL A 90 1.47 -4.32 -9.43
C VAL A 90 2.68 -4.69 -10.26
N THR A 91 2.72 -4.21 -11.47
CA THR A 91 3.75 -4.59 -12.44
C THR A 91 4.62 -3.38 -12.75
N LEU A 92 5.93 -3.57 -12.65
CA LEU A 92 6.91 -2.59 -13.08
C LEU A 92 7.39 -3.00 -14.45
N SER A 93 7.20 -2.14 -15.44
CA SER A 93 7.54 -2.43 -16.83
C SER A 93 8.44 -1.34 -17.40
N PRO A 94 9.33 -1.68 -18.35
CA PRO A 94 10.03 -0.64 -19.09
C PRO A 94 9.02 0.11 -19.96
N ASN A 95 9.36 1.35 -20.29
CA ASN A 95 8.47 2.18 -21.10
C ASN A 95 8.32 1.64 -22.52
#